data_ce67d2f0bba22a29085ba6723ceee2c3
#
_entry.id   ce67d2f0bba22a29085ba6723ceee2c3
#
_cell.length_a   1.000
_cell.length_b   1.000
_cell.length_c   1.000
_cell.angle_alpha   90.00
_cell.angle_beta   90.00
_cell.angle_gamma   90.00
#
_symmetry.space_group_name_H-M   'P 1'
#
loop_
_entity.id
_entity.type
_entity.pdbx_description
1 polymer ?
#
loop_
_entity_poly.entity_id
_entity_poly.type
_entity_poly.pdbx_seq_one_letter_code
_entity_poly.pdbx_strand_id
1 'polypeptide(L)'
;MTRQTPAAIDPGTRIGHVHLKVADLDRALAFYRDVLGFELTQRFGPGAAFLSAGGYHHHLGLNVWESRGGRPPAPGTTGLYHFAILYPTRAALGDALRRLLAAGIPLDGAADHGVSEALYLRDPDGNGV
;
A
#
# COMPACT_ATOMS: atom_id res chain seq x y z
N MET A 1 -3.42 8.43 43.53
CA MET A 1 -3.69 9.09 42.23
C MET A 1 -4.51 8.16 41.36
N THR A 2 -5.70 8.57 41.01
CA THR A 2 -6.53 7.85 40.04
C THR A 2 -6.02 8.17 38.62
N ARG A 3 -5.69 7.11 37.87
CA ARG A 3 -5.40 7.22 36.45
C ARG A 3 -6.71 7.52 35.73
N GLN A 4 -6.80 8.67 35.08
CA GLN A 4 -7.91 8.93 34.17
C GLN A 4 -7.72 8.11 32.90
N THR A 5 -8.79 7.46 32.44
CA THR A 5 -8.81 6.81 31.12
C THR A 5 -8.72 7.89 30.05
N PRO A 6 -7.75 7.83 29.12
CA PRO A 6 -7.69 8.81 28.03
C PRO A 6 -9.00 8.80 27.24
N ALA A 7 -9.43 9.98 26.78
CA ALA A 7 -10.56 10.08 25.88
C ALA A 7 -10.23 9.33 24.55
N ALA A 8 -11.24 8.69 23.96
CA ALA A 8 -11.09 8.06 22.66
C ALA A 8 -10.79 9.11 21.59
N ILE A 9 -10.01 8.73 20.59
CA ILE A 9 -9.77 9.56 19.40
C ILE A 9 -11.10 9.80 18.67
N ASP A 10 -11.22 10.94 18.01
CA ASP A 10 -12.39 11.27 17.19
C ASP A 10 -12.64 10.14 16.17
N PRO A 11 -13.88 9.59 16.11
CA PRO A 11 -14.19 8.48 15.20
C PRO A 11 -14.12 8.85 13.72
N GLY A 12 -14.05 10.11 13.37
CA GLY A 12 -13.81 10.60 12.01
C GLY A 12 -12.34 10.55 11.59
N THR A 13 -11.43 10.26 12.53
CA THR A 13 -10.00 10.14 12.24
C THR A 13 -9.74 8.95 11.33
N ARG A 14 -8.92 9.14 10.30
CA ARG A 14 -8.57 8.14 9.30
C ARG A 14 -7.07 8.10 9.11
N ILE A 15 -6.58 6.97 8.58
CA ILE A 15 -5.23 6.95 8.03
C ILE A 15 -5.26 7.74 6.73
N GLY A 16 -4.49 8.82 6.68
CA GLY A 16 -4.47 9.73 5.52
C GLY A 16 -3.71 9.14 4.34
N HIS A 17 -2.51 8.64 4.59
CA HIS A 17 -1.68 8.00 3.57
C HIS A 17 -0.67 7.06 4.23
N VAL A 18 -0.06 6.21 3.41
CA VAL A 18 1.14 5.46 3.75
C VAL A 18 2.29 5.94 2.87
N HIS A 19 3.49 5.99 3.42
CA HIS A 19 4.69 6.40 2.69
C HIS A 19 5.73 5.31 2.80
N LEU A 20 6.13 4.75 1.66
CA LEU A 20 7.03 3.59 1.60
C LEU A 20 8.40 4.02 1.12
N LYS A 21 9.42 3.45 1.73
CA LYS A 21 10.77 3.43 1.19
C LYS A 21 10.82 2.33 0.14
N VAL A 22 11.27 2.66 -1.06
CA VAL A 22 11.40 1.70 -2.16
C VAL A 22 12.82 1.70 -2.69
N ALA A 23 13.27 0.59 -3.24
CA ALA A 23 14.62 0.47 -3.78
C ALA A 23 14.76 1.11 -5.17
N ASP A 24 13.68 1.11 -5.93
CA ASP A 24 13.63 1.58 -7.32
C ASP A 24 12.26 2.20 -7.59
N LEU A 25 12.23 3.50 -7.85
CA LEU A 25 10.99 4.23 -8.02
C LEU A 25 10.21 3.77 -9.26
N ASP A 26 10.89 3.52 -10.37
CA ASP A 26 10.22 3.06 -11.60
C ASP A 26 9.61 1.67 -11.41
N ARG A 27 10.29 0.78 -10.70
CA ARG A 27 9.78 -0.55 -10.38
C ARG A 27 8.55 -0.46 -9.47
N ALA A 28 8.57 0.41 -8.48
CA ALA A 28 7.42 0.63 -7.59
C ALA A 28 6.23 1.22 -8.37
N LEU A 29 6.46 2.17 -9.26
CA LEU A 29 5.42 2.75 -10.10
C LEU A 29 4.83 1.71 -11.08
N ALA A 30 5.64 0.82 -11.62
CA ALA A 30 5.16 -0.27 -12.47
C ALA A 30 4.15 -1.15 -11.73
N PHE A 31 4.33 -1.35 -10.44
CA PHE A 31 3.39 -2.11 -9.61
C PHE A 31 2.16 -1.27 -9.21
N TYR A 32 2.37 -0.15 -8.52
CA TYR A 32 1.26 0.61 -7.94
C TYR A 32 0.45 1.37 -8.98
N ARG A 33 1.09 1.95 -9.99
CA ARG A 33 0.42 2.68 -11.05
C ARG A 33 -0.06 1.75 -12.17
N ASP A 34 0.86 0.97 -12.74
CA ASP A 34 0.58 0.25 -13.99
C ASP A 34 -0.20 -1.05 -13.75
N VAL A 35 0.03 -1.75 -12.65
CA VAL A 35 -0.72 -2.96 -12.30
C VAL A 35 -1.97 -2.63 -11.48
N LEU A 36 -1.82 -1.96 -10.34
CA LEU A 36 -2.95 -1.66 -9.46
C LEU A 36 -3.81 -0.50 -9.95
N GLY A 37 -3.27 0.41 -10.74
CA GLY A 37 -4.04 1.48 -11.36
C GLY A 37 -4.17 2.76 -10.53
N PHE A 38 -3.33 2.98 -9.54
CA PHE A 38 -3.27 4.28 -8.87
C PHE A 38 -2.78 5.35 -9.85
N GLU A 39 -3.34 6.53 -9.75
CA GLU A 39 -2.89 7.67 -10.55
C GLU A 39 -1.67 8.33 -9.92
N LEU A 40 -0.66 8.62 -10.73
CA LEU A 40 0.47 9.44 -10.32
C LEU A 40 -0.01 10.90 -10.26
N THR A 41 -0.10 11.45 -9.04
CA THR A 41 -0.58 12.82 -8.85
C THR A 41 0.54 13.83 -8.85
N GLN A 42 1.73 13.45 -8.41
CA GLN A 42 2.88 14.36 -8.35
C GLN A 42 4.18 13.58 -8.29
N ARG A 43 5.20 14.09 -8.95
CA ARG A 43 6.60 13.71 -8.72
C ARG A 43 7.29 14.81 -7.94
N PHE A 44 8.16 14.43 -7.02
CA PHE A 44 9.03 15.35 -6.29
C PHE A 44 10.48 15.00 -6.62
N GLY A 45 11.03 15.66 -7.63
CA GLY A 45 12.35 15.32 -8.17
C GLY A 45 12.43 13.88 -8.70
N PRO A 46 13.65 13.32 -8.84
CA PRO A 46 13.82 11.95 -9.33
C PRO A 46 13.59 10.90 -8.24
N GLY A 47 13.46 11.30 -6.98
CA GLY A 47 13.49 10.40 -5.84
C GLY A 47 12.16 10.09 -5.18
N ALA A 48 11.07 10.75 -5.55
CA ALA A 48 9.77 10.54 -4.91
C ALA A 48 8.61 10.67 -5.88
N ALA A 49 7.53 9.96 -5.56
CA ALA A 49 6.28 10.00 -6.31
C ALA A 49 5.10 9.83 -5.36
N PHE A 50 3.97 10.43 -5.72
CA PHE A 50 2.73 10.38 -4.95
C PHE A 50 1.61 9.90 -5.85
N LEU A 51 0.81 8.95 -5.32
CA LEU A 51 -0.25 8.30 -6.08
C LEU A 51 -1.57 8.35 -5.32
N SER A 52 -2.65 8.39 -6.06
CA SER A 52 -3.99 8.48 -5.50
C SER A 52 -4.99 7.64 -6.29
N ALA A 53 -6.05 7.26 -5.60
CA ALA A 53 -7.28 6.79 -6.20
C ALA A 53 -8.30 7.93 -6.15
N GLY A 54 -8.59 8.56 -7.30
CA GLY A 54 -9.48 9.70 -7.39
C GLY A 54 -8.83 11.02 -7.00
N GLY A 55 -9.62 11.97 -6.51
CA GLY A 55 -9.20 13.36 -6.29
C GLY A 55 -8.47 13.66 -4.99
N TYR A 56 -8.16 12.66 -4.17
CA TYR A 56 -7.39 12.85 -2.95
C TYR A 56 -5.93 13.19 -3.27
N HIS A 57 -5.26 14.02 -2.46
CA HIS A 57 -3.90 14.49 -2.77
C HIS A 57 -2.90 13.34 -2.95
N HIS A 58 -2.93 12.31 -2.09
CA HIS A 58 -2.25 11.03 -2.29
C HIS A 58 -2.66 10.05 -1.20
N HIS A 59 -2.78 8.79 -1.57
CA HIS A 59 -2.92 7.66 -0.66
C HIS A 59 -1.58 6.99 -0.41
N LEU A 60 -0.68 7.05 -1.39
CA LEU A 60 0.63 6.42 -1.35
C LEU A 60 1.71 7.45 -1.67
N GLY A 61 2.72 7.52 -0.83
CA GLY A 61 3.98 8.17 -1.13
C GLY A 61 5.07 7.12 -1.30
N LEU A 62 5.94 7.31 -2.27
CA LEU A 62 7.08 6.44 -2.55
C LEU A 62 8.33 7.28 -2.64
N ASN A 63 9.41 6.85 -2.01
CA ASN A 63 10.68 7.53 -2.16
C ASN A 63 11.86 6.56 -2.12
N VAL A 64 12.99 7.02 -2.66
CA VAL A 64 14.27 6.29 -2.63
C VAL A 64 15.36 7.06 -1.87
N TRP A 65 14.99 8.04 -1.06
CA TRP A 65 15.94 8.97 -0.43
C TRP A 65 16.98 8.26 0.43
N GLU A 66 16.57 7.21 1.14
CA GLU A 66 17.45 6.43 2.02
C GLU A 66 17.57 4.97 1.59
N SER A 67 16.90 4.56 0.51
CA SER A 67 16.66 3.15 0.19
C SER A 67 16.96 2.76 -1.25
N ARG A 68 17.54 3.65 -2.06
CA ARG A 68 17.89 3.35 -3.45
C ARG A 68 18.79 2.11 -3.53
N GLY A 69 18.38 1.10 -4.31
CA GLY A 69 19.10 -0.15 -4.43
C GLY A 69 19.10 -1.01 -3.17
N GLY A 70 18.26 -0.67 -2.17
CA GLY A 70 18.18 -1.36 -0.90
C GLY A 70 17.55 -2.74 -1.00
N ARG A 71 17.58 -3.47 0.12
CA ARG A 71 17.01 -4.80 0.27
C ARG A 71 15.75 -4.73 1.11
N PRO A 72 14.80 -5.67 0.92
CA PRO A 72 13.70 -5.84 1.86
C PRO A 72 14.23 -6.04 3.29
N PRO A 73 13.47 -5.63 4.33
CA PRO A 73 13.84 -5.90 5.71
C PRO A 73 14.03 -7.39 5.96
N ALA A 74 15.05 -7.72 6.76
CA ALA A 74 15.32 -9.09 7.14
C ALA A 74 14.16 -9.66 7.97
N PRO A 75 13.87 -10.98 7.89
CA PRO A 75 12.88 -11.62 8.75
C PRO A 75 13.19 -11.36 10.24
N GLY A 76 12.14 -11.16 11.03
CA GLY A 76 12.27 -10.90 12.47
C GLY A 76 12.54 -9.45 12.84
N THR A 77 12.65 -8.53 11.88
CA THR A 77 12.75 -7.10 12.16
C THR A 77 11.36 -6.49 12.36
N THR A 78 11.30 -5.41 13.13
CA THR A 78 10.08 -4.62 13.27
C THR A 78 9.86 -3.76 12.03
N GLY A 79 8.65 -3.21 11.87
CA GLY A 79 8.27 -2.34 10.78
C GLY A 79 6.90 -2.72 10.21
N LEU A 80 6.68 -2.43 8.95
CA LEU A 80 5.43 -2.70 8.29
C LEU A 80 5.24 -4.21 8.07
N TYR A 81 4.14 -4.77 8.57
CA TYR A 81 3.73 -6.12 8.21
C TYR A 81 2.96 -6.11 6.89
N HIS A 82 1.90 -5.32 6.85
CA HIS A 82 1.18 -4.99 5.62
C HIS A 82 0.40 -3.69 5.80
N PHE A 83 -0.01 -3.10 4.70
CA PHE A 83 -1.10 -2.12 4.68
C PHE A 83 -2.21 -2.63 3.77
N ALA A 84 -3.44 -2.21 4.03
CA ALA A 84 -4.60 -2.67 3.30
C ALA A 84 -5.15 -1.57 2.40
N ILE A 85 -5.42 -1.92 1.15
CA ILE A 85 -6.15 -1.08 0.20
C ILE A 85 -7.61 -1.50 0.28
N LEU A 86 -8.48 -0.58 0.67
CA LEU A 86 -9.90 -0.85 0.82
C LEU A 86 -10.63 -0.56 -0.51
N TYR A 87 -11.08 -1.60 -1.18
CA TYR A 87 -11.89 -1.48 -2.38
C TYR A 87 -13.36 -1.28 -2.00
N PRO A 88 -14.10 -0.44 -2.75
CA PRO A 88 -15.48 -0.11 -2.38
C PRO A 88 -16.46 -1.24 -2.61
N THR A 89 -16.16 -2.18 -3.52
CA THR A 89 -17.05 -3.27 -3.88
C THR A 89 -16.27 -4.55 -4.14
N ARG A 90 -16.96 -5.70 -4.08
CA ARG A 90 -16.40 -6.99 -4.45
C ARG A 90 -15.95 -7.01 -5.92
N ALA A 91 -16.70 -6.35 -6.79
CA ALA A 91 -16.35 -6.25 -8.22
C ALA A 91 -15.02 -5.48 -8.42
N ALA A 92 -14.80 -4.40 -7.67
CA ALA A 92 -13.54 -3.65 -7.72
C ALA A 92 -12.36 -4.49 -7.22
N LEU A 93 -12.55 -5.27 -6.16
CA LEU A 93 -11.52 -6.21 -5.69
C LEU A 93 -11.26 -7.30 -6.74
N GLY A 94 -12.30 -7.81 -7.40
CA GLY A 94 -12.18 -8.78 -8.50
C GLY A 94 -11.40 -8.22 -9.69
N ASP A 95 -11.60 -6.95 -10.01
CA ASP A 95 -10.81 -6.28 -11.06
C ASP A 95 -9.33 -6.17 -10.66
N ALA A 96 -9.03 -5.88 -9.40
CA ALA A 96 -7.65 -5.90 -8.89
C ALA A 96 -7.02 -7.29 -9.04
N LEU A 97 -7.76 -8.35 -8.70
CA LEU A 97 -7.30 -9.73 -8.89
C LEU A 97 -6.98 -10.02 -10.36
N ARG A 98 -7.87 -9.63 -11.27
CA ARG A 98 -7.67 -9.79 -12.71
C ARG A 98 -6.39 -9.10 -13.18
N ARG A 99 -6.15 -7.87 -12.72
CA ARG A 99 -4.94 -7.11 -13.06
C ARG A 99 -3.67 -7.78 -12.55
N LEU A 100 -3.70 -8.28 -11.31
CA LEU A 100 -2.58 -8.98 -10.71
C LEU A 100 -2.26 -10.27 -11.47
N LEU A 101 -3.25 -11.06 -11.80
CA LEU A 101 -3.08 -12.30 -12.57
C LEU A 101 -2.53 -12.01 -13.97
N ALA A 102 -3.06 -10.99 -14.65
CA ALA A 102 -2.59 -10.60 -15.98
C ALA A 102 -1.12 -10.13 -15.96
N ALA A 103 -0.67 -9.52 -14.87
CA ALA A 103 0.70 -9.07 -14.69
C ALA A 103 1.63 -10.16 -14.14
N GLY A 104 1.12 -11.35 -13.85
CA GLY A 104 1.90 -12.45 -13.31
C GLY A 104 2.34 -12.24 -11.86
N ILE A 105 1.63 -11.42 -11.09
CA ILE A 105 1.95 -11.16 -9.69
C ILE A 105 1.42 -12.32 -8.83
N PRO A 106 2.29 -13.04 -8.09
CA PRO A 106 1.82 -14.12 -7.22
C PRO A 106 1.08 -13.58 -6.01
N LEU A 107 0.05 -14.31 -5.57
CA LEU A 107 -0.63 -14.06 -4.31
C LEU A 107 -0.01 -14.93 -3.22
N ASP A 108 0.13 -14.36 -2.01
CA ASP A 108 0.50 -15.12 -0.82
C ASP A 108 -0.70 -15.85 -0.22
N GLY A 109 -1.91 -15.34 -0.47
CA GLY A 109 -3.12 -15.94 0.02
C GLY A 109 -4.35 -15.13 -0.33
N ALA A 110 -5.51 -15.69 0.04
CA ALA A 110 -6.80 -15.03 -0.04
C ALA A 110 -7.66 -15.49 1.13
N ALA A 111 -8.56 -14.62 1.59
CA ALA A 111 -9.46 -14.93 2.67
C ALA A 111 -10.85 -14.41 2.37
N ASP A 112 -11.85 -15.21 2.75
CA ASP A 112 -13.26 -14.82 2.77
C ASP A 112 -13.81 -15.14 4.16
N HIS A 113 -14.09 -14.09 4.92
CA HIS A 113 -14.61 -14.21 6.29
C HIS A 113 -16.12 -13.99 6.38
N GLY A 114 -16.82 -13.97 5.23
CA GLY A 114 -18.25 -13.72 5.16
C GLY A 114 -18.62 -12.23 5.29
N VAL A 115 -17.91 -11.48 6.13
CA VAL A 115 -18.07 -10.03 6.31
C VAL A 115 -17.00 -9.23 5.57
N SER A 116 -15.93 -9.88 5.15
CA SER A 116 -14.86 -9.28 4.35
C SER A 116 -14.16 -10.32 3.50
N GLU A 117 -13.65 -9.88 2.36
CA GLU A 117 -12.77 -10.67 1.49
C GLU A 117 -11.46 -9.93 1.33
N ALA A 118 -10.35 -10.65 1.23
CA ALA A 118 -9.02 -10.06 1.09
C ALA A 118 -8.13 -10.88 0.19
N LEU A 119 -7.24 -10.19 -0.52
CA LEU A 119 -6.13 -10.78 -1.26
C LEU A 119 -4.84 -10.33 -0.59
N TYR A 120 -3.89 -11.22 -0.42
CA TYR A 120 -2.61 -10.94 0.22
C TYR A 120 -1.47 -11.17 -0.76
N LEU A 121 -0.59 -10.19 -0.88
CA LEU A 121 0.54 -10.25 -1.79
C LEU A 121 1.69 -9.38 -1.28
N ARG A 122 2.78 -9.39 -2.01
CA ARG A 122 3.94 -8.54 -1.76
C ARG A 122 4.15 -7.57 -2.91
N ASP A 123 4.52 -6.33 -2.57
CA ASP A 123 4.99 -5.39 -3.57
C ASP A 123 6.44 -5.73 -3.99
N PRO A 124 7.03 -5.01 -4.97
CA PRO A 124 8.39 -5.30 -5.43
C PRO A 124 9.48 -5.20 -4.35
N ASP A 125 9.22 -4.47 -3.26
CA ASP A 125 10.14 -4.31 -2.14
C ASP A 125 9.86 -5.27 -0.98
N GLY A 126 8.91 -6.19 -1.15
CA GLY A 126 8.52 -7.16 -0.14
C GLY A 126 7.54 -6.63 0.90
N ASN A 127 6.97 -5.43 0.71
CA ASN A 127 5.92 -4.93 1.58
C ASN A 127 4.65 -5.73 1.40
N GLY A 128 4.00 -6.10 2.50
CA GLY A 128 2.68 -6.74 2.47
C GLY A 128 1.59 -5.76 2.03
N VAL A 129 0.77 -6.21 1.11
CA VAL A 129 -0.37 -5.46 0.60
C VAL A 129 -1.63 -6.31 0.59
#